data_c91471c3dcc20906b08da8d9604fa0fc
#
_entry.id   c91471c3dcc20906b08da8d9604fa0fc
#
_cell.length_a   1.000
_cell.length_b   1.000
_cell.length_c   1.000
_cell.angle_alpha   90.00
_cell.angle_beta   90.00
_cell.angle_gamma   90.00
#
_symmetry.space_group_name_H-M   'P 1'
#
loop_
_entity.id
_entity.type
_entity.pdbx_description
1 polymer ?
#
loop_
_entity_poly.entity_id
_entity_poly.type
_entity_poly.pdbx_seq_one_letter_code
_entity_poly.pdbx_strand_id
1 'polypeptide(L)'
;YRLAVKCYQPQLPFDILLKEPKLEQYSRLSFDPEAMYRPDSIQFYLAQPVSMPDETTYREALQDEKSPLTRAVPGYEAEEAIIMQFEAALQKTFAEATGAGADNSLHSLTVRLAENCFRSGIPEEETVKRTYFHYYLRQKETVIRQIIRSVYQENKGFNTQSSLSKEQRLAIQTDEFMKRRYDFRYNTQVGEVEYRERHSFRFRFSPIDKRTLNSIALDAQSEGIPLWDRDISRYIYSNRIPVFNPLEDYLYDLPHWDGKDRILALARTVPCNNPYWAELFHRWFLNMVAHWRGNTDKKYANSVSPLLVGAQGTRKSTFCRSIVPPELRAYYTDSIDFSRKRDAELYLNRFALINIDEFDQISSTQQGFLKHILQKPVVNVRKPYANAVLEMRRYASFIATSNQKDLLTDPSGSRRFICIEVTEAIDTNRPIDYNQLYAQAMHELDHGERYWFDQSDERIMTENNHDFEQIPPEEQLFYHYFRVAGNDEEGEWLSSAEILNRLRRYSAIPLSTKRVNVFGRILQKHEVPSRRTRFGTLYHVVECKRQED
;
A
#
# COMPACT_ATOMS: atom_id res chain seq x y z
N TYR A 1 23.25 14.82 16.48
CA TYR A 1 22.40 15.68 17.32
C TYR A 1 22.96 15.86 18.74
N ARG A 2 23.27 14.78 19.48
CA ARG A 2 23.92 14.85 20.81
C ARG A 2 25.24 15.62 20.76
N LEU A 3 26.03 15.41 19.73
CA LEU A 3 27.27 16.14 19.51
C LEU A 3 27.02 17.65 19.31
N ALA A 4 26.05 18.01 18.49
CA ALA A 4 25.66 19.40 18.29
C ALA A 4 25.20 20.06 19.60
N VAL A 5 24.39 19.35 20.41
CA VAL A 5 23.93 19.85 21.71
C VAL A 5 25.11 20.06 22.66
N LYS A 6 26.07 19.12 22.77
CA LYS A 6 27.27 19.30 23.60
C LYS A 6 28.12 20.51 23.17
N CYS A 7 28.31 20.70 21.84
CA CYS A 7 29.11 21.82 21.31
C CYS A 7 28.44 23.18 21.51
N TYR A 8 27.12 23.25 21.51
CA TYR A 8 26.37 24.51 21.61
C TYR A 8 25.71 24.75 22.96
N GLN A 9 25.79 23.80 23.91
CA GLN A 9 25.21 23.93 25.24
C GLN A 9 25.49 25.25 25.95
N PRO A 10 26.72 25.84 25.89
CA PRO A 10 27.00 27.13 26.52
C PRO A 10 26.28 28.32 25.89
N GLN A 11 25.78 28.17 24.66
CA GLN A 11 25.14 29.23 23.88
C GLN A 11 23.61 29.13 23.88
N LEU A 12 23.03 28.05 24.41
CA LEU A 12 21.59 27.82 24.46
C LEU A 12 21.03 28.36 25.78
N PRO A 13 20.08 29.30 25.75
CA PRO A 13 19.53 29.90 26.98
C PRO A 13 18.56 29.01 27.75
N PHE A 14 18.32 27.76 27.33
CA PHE A 14 17.28 26.90 27.90
C PHE A 14 17.77 25.47 28.20
N ASP A 15 17.59 25.05 29.45
CA ASP A 15 17.77 23.66 29.92
C ASP A 15 16.82 22.63 29.29
N ILE A 16 15.75 23.10 28.66
CA ILE A 16 14.68 22.25 28.09
C ILE A 16 15.19 21.39 26.92
N LEU A 17 16.19 21.86 26.18
CA LEU A 17 16.77 21.14 25.04
C LEU A 17 17.74 20.00 25.47
N LEU A 18 18.09 19.93 26.73
CA LEU A 18 19.05 18.98 27.28
C LEU A 18 18.41 17.69 27.80
N LYS A 19 17.08 17.67 27.96
CA LYS A 19 16.34 16.46 28.31
C LYS A 19 15.97 15.72 27.03
N GLU A 20 16.91 14.97 26.50
CA GLU A 20 16.80 13.98 25.43
C GLU A 20 15.45 13.94 24.67
N PRO A 21 15.16 14.83 23.76
CA PRO A 21 14.03 14.62 22.86
C PRO A 21 14.43 13.55 21.85
N LYS A 22 13.57 12.56 21.69
CA LYS A 22 13.75 11.57 20.62
C LYS A 22 13.76 12.28 19.28
N LEU A 23 14.62 11.86 18.36
CA LEU A 23 14.74 12.44 17.01
C LEU A 23 13.38 12.58 16.30
N GLU A 24 12.45 11.64 16.57
CA GLU A 24 11.07 11.63 16.09
C GLU A 24 10.21 12.79 16.61
N GLN A 25 10.46 13.26 17.81
CA GLN A 25 9.74 14.42 18.36
C GLN A 25 10.15 15.72 17.65
N TYR A 26 11.39 15.81 17.17
CA TYR A 26 11.85 16.96 16.41
C TYR A 26 11.37 16.97 14.97
N SER A 27 11.30 15.84 14.30
CA SER A 27 10.70 15.78 12.97
C SER A 27 9.20 16.12 12.99
N ARG A 28 8.48 15.71 14.03
CA ARG A 28 7.07 16.10 14.23
C ARG A 28 6.91 17.58 14.60
N LEU A 29 7.81 18.14 15.39
CA LEU A 29 7.79 19.58 15.74
C LEU A 29 8.16 20.48 14.54
N SER A 30 9.04 20.02 13.65
CA SER A 30 9.39 20.77 12.44
C SER A 30 8.26 20.81 11.39
N PHE A 31 7.27 19.93 11.52
CA PHE A 31 6.08 19.86 10.65
C PHE A 31 4.80 20.34 11.35
N ASP A 32 4.87 20.84 12.57
CA ASP A 32 3.73 21.45 13.26
C ASP A 32 3.50 22.87 12.73
N PRO A 33 2.41 23.12 11.98
CA PRO A 33 2.12 24.44 11.44
C PRO A 33 1.95 25.50 12.54
N GLU A 34 1.47 25.11 13.74
CA GLU A 34 1.32 26.02 14.88
C GLU A 34 2.67 26.40 15.50
N ALA A 35 3.67 25.51 15.46
CA ALA A 35 5.02 25.81 15.93
C ALA A 35 5.73 26.85 15.05
N MET A 36 5.42 26.90 13.74
CA MET A 36 5.95 27.89 12.80
C MET A 36 5.31 29.27 12.95
N TYR A 37 4.12 29.39 13.54
CA TYR A 37 3.38 30.64 13.70
C TYR A 37 3.46 31.26 15.10
N ARG A 38 4.25 30.70 16.02
CA ARG A 38 4.46 31.35 17.32
C ARG A 38 5.39 32.55 17.14
N PRO A 39 4.95 33.76 17.52
CA PRO A 39 5.79 34.98 17.40
C PRO A 39 7.09 34.91 18.20
N ASP A 40 7.18 33.98 19.16
CA ASP A 40 8.34 33.75 20.02
C ASP A 40 9.26 32.60 19.52
N SER A 41 9.01 32.05 18.33
CA SER A 41 9.90 31.05 17.75
C SER A 41 11.23 31.71 17.35
N ILE A 42 12.28 31.37 18.05
CA ILE A 42 13.62 31.86 17.75
C ILE A 42 14.10 31.11 16.49
N GLN A 43 14.17 31.83 15.36
CA GLN A 43 14.85 31.34 14.18
C GLN A 43 16.36 31.40 14.41
N PHE A 44 17.00 30.25 14.58
CA PHE A 44 18.45 30.18 14.63
C PHE A 44 18.99 30.31 13.20
N TYR A 45 19.43 31.52 12.85
CA TYR A 45 20.26 31.71 11.69
C TYR A 45 21.70 31.32 12.06
N LEU A 46 22.19 30.20 11.56
CA LEU A 46 23.60 29.90 11.59
C LEU A 46 24.30 30.85 10.61
N ALA A 47 24.67 32.00 11.11
CA ALA A 47 25.36 33.05 10.32
C ALA A 47 26.80 32.66 9.91
N GLN A 48 27.34 31.55 10.43
CA GLN A 48 28.65 31.03 10.07
C GLN A 48 28.63 29.52 9.93
N PRO A 49 29.41 28.95 9.01
CA PRO A 49 29.57 27.51 8.91
C PRO A 49 30.15 26.99 10.24
N VAL A 50 29.40 26.09 10.86
CA VAL A 50 29.84 25.41 12.07
C VAL A 50 31.08 24.60 11.72
N SER A 51 32.21 24.91 12.32
CA SER A 51 33.37 24.04 12.22
C SER A 51 33.01 22.69 12.84
N MET A 52 33.27 21.61 12.10
CA MET A 52 33.10 20.26 12.66
C MET A 52 33.93 20.17 13.95
N PRO A 53 33.36 19.57 15.03
CA PRO A 53 34.14 19.35 16.24
C PRO A 53 35.36 18.51 15.92
N ASP A 54 36.44 18.77 16.62
CA ASP A 54 37.69 18.03 16.43
C ASP A 54 37.47 16.52 16.76
N GLU A 55 38.41 15.71 16.29
CA GLU A 55 38.32 14.24 16.43
C GLU A 55 38.31 13.80 17.92
N THR A 56 38.86 14.60 18.81
CA THR A 56 38.89 14.35 20.25
C THR A 56 37.51 14.51 20.85
N THR A 57 36.82 15.59 20.56
CA THR A 57 35.42 15.85 20.99
C THR A 57 34.47 14.81 20.45
N TYR A 58 34.68 14.34 19.21
CA TYR A 58 33.91 13.26 18.61
C TYR A 58 34.13 11.92 19.31
N ARG A 59 35.40 11.59 19.63
CA ARG A 59 35.76 10.37 20.39
C ARG A 59 35.22 10.37 21.81
N GLU A 60 35.28 11.50 22.50
CA GLU A 60 34.71 11.64 23.83
C GLU A 60 33.19 11.44 23.84
N ALA A 61 32.49 12.03 22.86
CA ALA A 61 31.05 11.82 22.71
C ALA A 61 30.69 10.35 22.41
N LEU A 62 31.50 9.64 21.62
CA LEU A 62 31.32 8.20 21.35
C LEU A 62 31.67 7.31 22.56
N GLN A 63 32.64 7.74 23.39
CA GLN A 63 32.99 7.01 24.62
C GLN A 63 31.89 7.11 25.68
N ASP A 64 31.22 8.25 25.78
CA ASP A 64 30.03 8.39 26.64
C ASP A 64 28.86 7.49 26.18
N GLU A 65 28.75 7.21 24.88
CA GLU A 65 27.78 6.24 24.35
C GLU A 65 28.16 4.76 24.65
N LYS A 66 29.44 4.50 24.80
CA LYS A 66 29.98 3.16 25.17
C LYS A 66 30.07 2.94 26.66
N SER A 67 29.79 3.94 27.46
CA SER A 67 29.70 3.76 28.90
C SER A 67 28.55 2.80 29.19
N PRO A 68 28.81 1.61 29.70
CA PRO A 68 27.76 0.64 29.91
C PRO A 68 26.73 1.24 30.85
N LEU A 69 25.50 1.30 30.45
CA LEU A 69 24.31 1.44 31.31
C LEU A 69 24.20 0.30 32.35
N THR A 70 25.27 -0.46 32.51
CA THR A 70 25.46 -1.61 33.42
C THR A 70 26.16 -1.27 34.73
N ARG A 71 26.34 0.00 35.07
CA ARG A 71 26.45 0.31 36.50
C ARG A 71 25.04 0.38 37.02
N ALA A 72 24.63 -0.71 37.69
CA ALA A 72 23.48 -0.71 38.57
C ALA A 72 23.58 0.54 39.46
N VAL A 73 22.84 1.57 39.14
CA VAL A 73 22.67 2.71 40.03
C VAL A 73 21.93 2.13 41.25
N PRO A 74 22.47 2.24 42.47
CA PRO A 74 21.75 1.77 43.64
C PRO A 74 20.39 2.46 43.70
N GLY A 75 19.30 1.69 43.51
CA GLY A 75 17.93 2.21 43.39
C GLY A 75 17.24 1.91 42.05
N TYR A 76 17.93 1.54 40.97
CA TYR A 76 17.34 1.26 39.65
C TYR A 76 16.39 0.05 39.69
N GLU A 77 16.75 -1.01 40.43
CA GLU A 77 15.86 -2.18 40.62
C GLU A 77 14.58 -1.82 41.41
N ALA A 78 14.67 -0.87 42.33
CA ALA A 78 13.51 -0.39 43.10
C ALA A 78 12.60 0.48 42.21
N GLU A 79 13.16 1.27 41.33
CA GLU A 79 12.40 2.14 40.42
C GLU A 79 11.68 1.31 39.35
N GLU A 80 12.32 0.28 38.80
CA GLU A 80 11.74 -0.65 37.85
C GLU A 80 10.59 -1.47 38.46
N ALA A 81 10.75 -1.90 39.69
CA ALA A 81 9.71 -2.59 40.47
C ALA A 81 8.48 -1.70 40.69
N ILE A 82 8.67 -0.41 40.98
CA ILE A 82 7.59 0.56 41.15
C ILE A 82 6.87 0.82 39.82
N ILE A 83 7.59 0.89 38.70
CA ILE A 83 6.99 1.02 37.38
C ILE A 83 6.06 -0.17 37.10
N MET A 84 6.55 -1.38 37.29
CA MET A 84 5.76 -2.59 37.06
C MET A 84 4.51 -2.66 37.95
N GLN A 85 4.64 -2.29 39.21
CA GLN A 85 3.51 -2.25 40.16
C GLN A 85 2.47 -1.19 39.73
N PHE A 86 2.92 -0.02 39.29
CA PHE A 86 2.02 1.04 38.84
C PHE A 86 1.25 0.62 37.57
N GLU A 87 1.91 0.05 36.56
CA GLU A 87 1.26 -0.45 35.35
C GLU A 87 0.23 -1.55 35.66
N ALA A 88 0.53 -2.43 36.59
CA ALA A 88 -0.43 -3.44 37.03
C ALA A 88 -1.63 -2.82 37.77
N ALA A 89 -1.40 -1.82 38.62
CA ALA A 89 -2.47 -1.09 39.29
C ALA A 89 -3.36 -0.34 38.27
N LEU A 90 -2.75 0.24 37.24
CA LEU A 90 -3.44 0.92 36.16
C LEU A 90 -4.31 -0.04 35.33
N GLN A 91 -3.77 -1.18 34.91
CA GLN A 91 -4.52 -2.20 34.18
C GLN A 91 -5.71 -2.74 35.00
N LYS A 92 -5.50 -2.97 36.29
CA LYS A 92 -6.57 -3.39 37.20
C LYS A 92 -7.67 -2.32 37.29
N THR A 93 -7.29 -1.06 37.41
CA THR A 93 -8.25 0.06 37.45
C THR A 93 -9.11 0.13 36.19
N PHE A 94 -8.53 -0.06 35.01
CA PHE A 94 -9.30 -0.11 33.77
C PHE A 94 -10.19 -1.36 33.67
N ALA A 95 -9.72 -2.52 34.13
CA ALA A 95 -10.54 -3.72 34.16
C ALA A 95 -11.77 -3.56 35.07
N GLU A 96 -11.60 -2.91 36.23
CA GLU A 96 -12.70 -2.59 37.16
C GLU A 96 -13.65 -1.52 36.60
N ALA A 97 -13.17 -0.64 35.72
CA ALA A 97 -13.97 0.40 35.06
C ALA A 97 -14.85 -0.14 33.92
N THR A 98 -14.56 -1.34 33.37
CA THR A 98 -15.35 -1.95 32.30
C THR A 98 -16.59 -2.69 32.81
N GLY A 99 -16.83 -2.77 34.13
CA GLY A 99 -18.02 -3.38 34.74
C GLY A 99 -19.30 -2.56 34.50
N ALA A 100 -20.42 -3.26 34.31
CA ALA A 100 -21.72 -2.63 34.10
C ALA A 100 -22.10 -1.71 35.28
N GLY A 101 -22.30 -0.40 35.05
CA GLY A 101 -22.69 0.58 36.05
C GLY A 101 -21.53 1.31 36.78
N ALA A 102 -20.28 1.13 36.33
CA ALA A 102 -19.14 1.84 36.91
C ALA A 102 -19.13 3.32 36.49
N ASP A 103 -18.95 4.23 37.47
CA ASP A 103 -18.64 5.64 37.18
C ASP A 103 -17.24 5.72 36.58
N ASN A 104 -17.17 6.13 35.33
CA ASN A 104 -15.94 6.28 34.55
C ASN A 104 -15.48 7.74 34.47
N SER A 105 -15.95 8.61 35.38
CA SER A 105 -15.40 9.95 35.50
C SER A 105 -13.90 9.91 35.81
N LEU A 106 -13.16 10.90 35.32
CA LEU A 106 -11.72 10.99 35.55
C LEU A 106 -11.38 11.03 37.05
N HIS A 107 -12.26 11.63 37.85
CA HIS A 107 -12.13 11.65 39.31
C HIS A 107 -12.24 10.22 39.89
N SER A 108 -13.29 9.48 39.54
CA SER A 108 -13.50 8.11 40.02
C SER A 108 -12.38 7.16 39.59
N LEU A 109 -11.90 7.30 38.36
CA LEU A 109 -10.74 6.54 37.87
C LEU A 109 -9.46 6.86 38.66
N THR A 110 -9.23 8.13 39.00
CA THR A 110 -8.08 8.56 39.79
C THR A 110 -8.14 8.01 41.22
N VAL A 111 -9.32 8.02 41.85
CA VAL A 111 -9.52 7.44 43.17
C VAL A 111 -9.22 5.94 43.16
N ARG A 112 -9.80 5.17 42.23
CA ARG A 112 -9.55 3.72 42.11
C ARG A 112 -8.07 3.41 41.84
N LEU A 113 -7.43 4.19 40.96
CA LEU A 113 -6.02 4.04 40.69
C LEU A 113 -5.18 4.27 41.95
N ALA A 114 -5.49 5.32 42.70
CA ALA A 114 -4.81 5.62 43.98
C ALA A 114 -5.00 4.50 44.99
N GLU A 115 -6.20 3.92 45.12
CA GLU A 115 -6.46 2.76 45.98
C GLU A 115 -5.66 1.52 45.55
N ASN A 116 -5.62 1.22 44.26
CA ASN A 116 -4.86 0.09 43.74
C ASN A 116 -3.36 0.29 43.90
N CYS A 117 -2.83 1.50 43.71
CA CYS A 117 -1.44 1.86 44.01
C CYS A 117 -1.12 1.75 45.48
N PHE A 118 -1.99 2.25 46.37
CA PHE A 118 -1.83 2.13 47.81
C PHE A 118 -1.74 0.67 48.26
N ARG A 119 -2.65 -0.18 47.81
CA ARG A 119 -2.67 -1.61 48.10
C ARG A 119 -1.43 -2.34 47.56
N SER A 120 -0.87 -1.86 46.43
CA SER A 120 0.35 -2.41 45.84
C SER A 120 1.64 -1.92 46.50
N GLY A 121 1.55 -1.03 47.49
CA GLY A 121 2.71 -0.53 48.24
C GLY A 121 3.52 0.54 47.50
N ILE A 122 2.94 1.21 46.52
CA ILE A 122 3.60 2.30 45.78
C ILE A 122 3.59 3.55 46.69
N PRO A 123 4.70 4.27 46.85
CA PRO A 123 4.73 5.51 47.63
C PRO A 123 3.83 6.59 47.04
N GLU A 124 3.24 7.45 47.91
CA GLU A 124 2.33 8.53 47.53
C GLU A 124 2.91 9.42 46.43
N GLU A 125 4.15 9.88 46.57
CA GLU A 125 4.80 10.79 45.61
C GLU A 125 5.01 10.12 44.23
N GLU A 126 5.39 8.85 44.19
CA GLU A 126 5.51 8.11 42.94
C GLU A 126 4.16 7.86 42.26
N THR A 127 3.11 7.63 43.04
CA THR A 127 1.73 7.52 42.52
C THR A 127 1.28 8.84 41.92
N VAL A 128 1.53 9.97 42.58
CA VAL A 128 1.21 11.31 42.07
C VAL A 128 1.94 11.58 40.74
N LYS A 129 3.27 11.39 40.75
CA LYS A 129 4.12 11.66 39.58
C LYS A 129 3.68 10.87 38.36
N ARG A 130 3.42 9.56 38.50
CA ARG A 130 3.06 8.66 37.41
C ARG A 130 1.62 8.87 36.94
N THR A 131 0.69 9.11 37.86
CA THR A 131 -0.71 9.44 37.52
C THR A 131 -0.79 10.77 36.78
N TYR A 132 -0.04 11.79 37.22
CA TYR A 132 0.03 13.07 36.53
C TYR A 132 0.62 12.92 35.13
N PHE A 133 1.70 12.18 34.96
CA PHE A 133 2.28 11.91 33.64
C PHE A 133 1.30 11.22 32.68
N HIS A 134 0.47 10.31 33.21
CA HIS A 134 -0.55 9.60 32.42
C HIS A 134 -1.74 10.48 32.04
N TYR A 135 -2.14 11.43 32.90
CA TYR A 135 -3.33 12.27 32.72
C TYR A 135 -3.03 13.78 32.55
N TYR A 136 -1.77 14.16 32.34
CA TYR A 136 -1.33 15.57 32.41
C TYR A 136 -2.14 16.52 31.49
N LEU A 137 -2.67 16.05 30.37
CA LEU A 137 -3.51 16.84 29.46
C LEU A 137 -4.97 16.98 29.93
N ARG A 138 -5.39 16.18 30.90
CA ARG A 138 -6.80 16.08 31.31
C ARG A 138 -7.07 16.58 32.74
N GLN A 139 -6.03 16.64 33.59
CA GLN A 139 -6.21 17.01 34.99
C GLN A 139 -4.96 17.73 35.54
N LYS A 140 -5.16 18.78 36.38
CA LYS A 140 -4.05 19.50 37.01
C LYS A 140 -3.39 18.64 38.10
N GLU A 141 -2.05 18.74 38.25
CA GLU A 141 -1.29 18.00 39.26
C GLU A 141 -1.83 18.23 40.67
N THR A 142 -2.21 19.46 41.01
CA THR A 142 -2.77 19.81 42.32
C THR A 142 -4.04 19.03 42.65
N VAL A 143 -4.89 18.76 41.66
CA VAL A 143 -6.14 17.99 41.83
C VAL A 143 -5.80 16.51 42.03
N ILE A 144 -4.90 15.97 41.20
CA ILE A 144 -4.44 14.59 41.31
C ILE A 144 -3.79 14.36 42.68
N ARG A 145 -2.93 15.26 43.11
CA ARG A 145 -2.26 15.20 44.44
C ARG A 145 -3.25 15.22 45.57
N GLN A 146 -4.31 16.06 45.53
CA GLN A 146 -5.34 16.07 46.57
C GLN A 146 -6.11 14.77 46.64
N ILE A 147 -6.51 14.20 45.52
CA ILE A 147 -7.23 12.92 45.47
C ILE A 147 -6.36 11.79 46.03
N ILE A 148 -5.14 11.66 45.53
CA ILE A 148 -4.23 10.60 45.95
C ILE A 148 -3.93 10.73 47.47
N ARG A 149 -3.67 11.92 47.92
CA ARG A 149 -3.40 12.19 49.34
C ARG A 149 -4.56 11.79 50.24
N SER A 150 -5.80 12.13 49.90
CA SER A 150 -6.97 11.71 50.70
C SER A 150 -7.10 10.18 50.73
N VAL A 151 -6.90 9.50 49.59
CA VAL A 151 -6.95 8.04 49.54
C VAL A 151 -5.87 7.40 50.43
N TYR A 152 -4.64 7.94 50.42
CA TYR A 152 -3.53 7.42 51.23
C TYR A 152 -3.68 7.68 52.74
N GLN A 153 -4.39 8.76 53.12
CA GLN A 153 -4.68 9.12 54.50
C GLN A 153 -5.86 8.32 55.09
N GLU A 154 -6.87 8.05 54.27
CA GLU A 154 -8.12 7.41 54.72
C GLU A 154 -8.07 5.89 54.71
N ASN A 155 -7.19 5.29 53.91
CA ASN A 155 -7.11 3.84 53.76
C ASN A 155 -6.13 3.19 54.78
N LYS A 156 -6.54 1.98 55.23
CA LYS A 156 -5.68 1.09 56.03
C LYS A 156 -5.26 -0.10 55.19
N GLY A 157 -4.02 -0.58 55.35
CA GLY A 157 -3.55 -1.77 54.63
C GLY A 157 -2.65 -1.48 53.44
N PHE A 158 -1.74 -0.55 53.60
CA PHE A 158 -0.66 -0.30 52.63
C PHE A 158 0.10 -1.60 52.32
N ASN A 159 0.36 -1.85 51.05
CA ASN A 159 1.08 -3.04 50.56
C ASN A 159 0.40 -4.39 50.90
N THR A 160 -0.94 -4.44 50.90
CA THR A 160 -1.68 -5.68 51.22
C THR A 160 -2.00 -6.54 50.00
N GLN A 161 -1.67 -6.06 48.80
CA GLN A 161 -1.91 -6.81 47.57
C GLN A 161 -0.85 -7.90 47.35
N SER A 162 -1.32 -9.09 46.99
CA SER A 162 -0.41 -10.18 46.61
C SER A 162 0.49 -9.76 45.46
N SER A 163 1.77 -10.13 45.51
CA SER A 163 2.73 -9.93 44.42
C SER A 163 2.14 -10.40 43.10
N LEU A 164 2.41 -9.64 42.03
CA LEU A 164 2.07 -10.02 40.65
C LEU A 164 2.46 -11.48 40.36
N SER A 165 1.59 -12.23 39.69
CA SER A 165 1.96 -13.57 39.24
C SER A 165 3.18 -13.51 38.30
N LYS A 166 3.88 -14.64 38.16
CA LYS A 166 5.01 -14.72 37.23
C LYS A 166 4.61 -14.32 35.78
N GLU A 167 3.42 -14.75 35.38
CA GLU A 167 2.88 -14.46 34.04
C GLU A 167 2.56 -12.97 33.85
N GLN A 168 1.98 -12.32 34.84
CA GLN A 168 1.72 -10.87 34.82
C GLN A 168 3.01 -10.07 34.74
N ARG A 169 4.00 -10.44 35.57
CA ARG A 169 5.32 -9.80 35.58
C ARG A 169 5.99 -9.95 34.21
N LEU A 170 6.00 -11.18 33.65
CA LEU A 170 6.59 -11.44 32.34
C LEU A 170 5.88 -10.65 31.24
N ALA A 171 4.55 -10.53 31.28
CA ALA A 171 3.80 -9.76 30.28
C ALA A 171 4.14 -8.25 30.31
N ILE A 172 4.34 -7.68 31.51
CA ILE A 172 4.74 -6.28 31.68
C ILE A 172 6.18 -6.08 31.19
N GLN A 173 7.11 -6.93 31.63
CA GLN A 173 8.51 -6.88 31.19
C GLN A 173 8.65 -7.02 29.66
N THR A 174 7.84 -7.90 29.07
CA THR A 174 7.80 -8.05 27.60
C THR A 174 7.40 -6.75 26.92
N ASP A 175 6.31 -6.12 27.37
CA ASP A 175 5.80 -4.88 26.78
C ASP A 175 6.81 -3.73 26.89
N GLU A 176 7.44 -3.58 28.07
CA GLU A 176 8.48 -2.56 28.29
C GLU A 176 9.74 -2.81 27.45
N PHE A 177 10.25 -4.04 27.43
CA PHE A 177 11.42 -4.41 26.64
C PHE A 177 11.19 -4.14 25.15
N MET A 178 10.04 -4.61 24.63
CA MET A 178 9.71 -4.47 23.21
C MET A 178 9.57 -2.99 22.83
N LYS A 179 8.84 -2.19 23.61
CA LYS A 179 8.65 -0.76 23.36
C LYS A 179 9.93 0.06 23.50
N ARG A 180 10.83 -0.32 24.38
CA ARG A 180 12.10 0.38 24.62
C ARG A 180 13.10 0.14 23.48
N ARG A 181 13.21 -1.09 22.99
CA ARG A 181 14.23 -1.49 22.02
C ARG A 181 13.79 -1.41 20.57
N TYR A 182 12.51 -1.62 20.30
CA TYR A 182 11.99 -1.80 18.94
C TYR A 182 10.77 -0.93 18.67
N ASP A 183 10.63 -0.51 17.43
CA ASP A 183 9.38 -0.02 16.85
C ASP A 183 8.82 -1.12 15.96
N PHE A 184 7.55 -1.44 16.15
CA PHE A 184 6.82 -2.44 15.35
C PHE A 184 5.65 -1.79 14.64
N ARG A 185 5.30 -2.35 13.49
CA ARG A 185 4.06 -2.04 12.78
C ARG A 185 3.57 -3.27 12.02
N TYR A 186 2.27 -3.44 11.95
CA TYR A 186 1.66 -4.48 11.12
C TYR A 186 1.32 -3.91 9.75
N ASN A 187 2.07 -4.31 8.73
CA ASN A 187 1.86 -3.88 7.35
C ASN A 187 0.69 -4.65 6.74
N THR A 188 -0.45 -3.97 6.54
CA THR A 188 -1.69 -4.58 6.03
C THR A 188 -1.59 -5.03 4.58
N GLN A 189 -0.72 -4.37 3.79
CA GLN A 189 -0.53 -4.66 2.37
C GLN A 189 0.11 -6.03 2.15
N VAL A 190 1.15 -6.34 2.91
CA VAL A 190 1.84 -7.63 2.83
C VAL A 190 1.30 -8.64 3.85
N GLY A 191 0.65 -8.16 4.93
CA GLY A 191 0.13 -9.00 6.00
C GLY A 191 1.21 -9.50 6.95
N GLU A 192 2.28 -8.72 7.12
CA GLU A 192 3.45 -9.06 7.93
C GLU A 192 3.75 -7.97 8.95
N VAL A 193 4.38 -8.38 10.06
CA VAL A 193 4.90 -7.42 11.03
C VAL A 193 6.28 -6.96 10.58
N GLU A 194 6.48 -5.67 10.57
CA GLU A 194 7.76 -5.02 10.32
C GLU A 194 8.29 -4.41 11.61
N TYR A 195 9.61 -4.36 11.74
CA TYR A 195 10.29 -3.78 12.89
C TYR A 195 11.48 -2.92 12.49
N ARG A 196 11.88 -2.05 13.40
CA ARG A 196 13.19 -1.39 13.41
C ARG A 196 13.69 -1.28 14.85
N GLU A 197 14.99 -1.29 15.02
CA GLU A 197 15.63 -1.03 16.31
C GLU A 197 15.66 0.47 16.57
N ARG A 198 15.18 0.92 17.75
CA ARG A 198 15.10 2.35 18.10
C ARG A 198 16.45 3.05 18.19
N HIS A 199 17.48 2.32 18.58
CA HIS A 199 18.82 2.86 18.80
C HIS A 199 19.79 2.56 17.66
N SER A 200 19.30 2.02 16.54
CA SER A 200 20.12 1.79 15.37
C SER A 200 19.99 2.96 14.38
N PHE A 201 21.06 3.20 13.59
CA PHE A 201 21.01 4.13 12.47
C PHE A 201 20.18 3.62 11.28
N ARG A 202 19.51 2.49 11.43
CA ARG A 202 18.62 1.92 10.41
C ARG A 202 17.22 2.52 10.58
N PHE A 203 16.90 3.52 9.78
CA PHE A 203 15.59 4.18 9.81
C PHE A 203 14.48 3.38 9.10
N ARG A 204 14.85 2.37 8.32
CA ARG A 204 13.90 1.56 7.56
C ARG A 204 13.37 0.40 8.38
N PHE A 205 12.07 0.19 8.29
CA PHE A 205 11.43 -1.02 8.79
C PHE A 205 11.82 -2.22 7.94
N SER A 206 12.01 -3.37 8.56
CA SER A 206 12.31 -4.65 7.93
C SER A 206 11.28 -5.69 8.38
N PRO A 207 10.87 -6.63 7.51
CA PRO A 207 9.98 -7.70 7.93
C PRO A 207 10.64 -8.58 8.99
N ILE A 208 9.84 -9.11 9.91
CA ILE A 208 10.30 -10.03 10.93
C ILE A 208 10.35 -11.43 10.37
N ASP A 209 11.52 -12.03 10.41
CA ASP A 209 11.74 -13.43 10.12
C ASP A 209 12.04 -14.26 11.39
N LYS A 210 12.18 -15.57 11.24
CA LYS A 210 12.50 -16.47 12.35
C LYS A 210 13.86 -16.14 13.00
N ARG A 211 14.81 -15.66 12.22
CA ARG A 211 16.13 -15.26 12.73
C ARG A 211 16.01 -14.03 13.65
N THR A 212 15.22 -13.06 13.22
CA THR A 212 14.92 -11.86 13.99
C THR A 212 14.23 -12.18 15.32
N LEU A 213 13.21 -13.08 15.30
CA LEU A 213 12.56 -13.52 16.53
C LEU A 213 13.53 -14.11 17.54
N ASN A 214 14.44 -14.97 17.06
CA ASN A 214 15.46 -15.58 17.91
C ASN A 214 16.45 -14.53 18.44
N SER A 215 16.85 -13.54 17.64
CA SER A 215 17.74 -12.46 18.09
C SER A 215 17.08 -11.62 19.17
N ILE A 216 15.81 -11.24 19.00
CA ILE A 216 15.04 -10.50 20.03
C ILE A 216 14.93 -11.31 21.32
N ALA A 217 14.73 -12.64 21.23
CA ALA A 217 14.68 -13.50 22.41
C ALA A 217 16.02 -13.53 23.14
N LEU A 218 17.14 -13.66 22.43
CA LEU A 218 18.47 -13.65 23.01
C LEU A 218 18.80 -12.28 23.63
N ASP A 219 18.42 -11.19 23.01
CA ASP A 219 18.58 -9.84 23.55
C ASP A 219 17.82 -9.66 24.88
N ALA A 220 16.57 -10.15 24.94
CA ALA A 220 15.77 -10.12 26.15
C ALA A 220 16.40 -10.98 27.26
N GLN A 221 16.87 -12.19 26.93
CA GLN A 221 17.54 -13.08 27.87
C GLN A 221 18.86 -12.49 28.41
N SER A 222 19.60 -11.76 27.57
CA SER A 222 20.82 -11.06 27.99
C SER A 222 20.53 -9.94 28.99
N GLU A 223 19.31 -9.38 28.99
CA GLU A 223 18.82 -8.43 29.98
C GLU A 223 18.16 -9.10 31.22
N GLY A 224 18.22 -10.43 31.31
CA GLY A 224 17.62 -11.18 32.43
C GLY A 224 16.10 -11.41 32.29
N ILE A 225 15.50 -11.12 31.13
CA ILE A 225 14.08 -11.34 30.89
C ILE A 225 13.90 -12.71 30.21
N PRO A 226 13.22 -13.69 30.81
CA PRO A 226 13.12 -15.05 30.28
C PRO A 226 12.11 -15.18 29.13
N LEU A 227 12.31 -14.41 28.06
CA LEU A 227 11.48 -14.45 26.86
C LEU A 227 11.96 -15.52 25.87
N TRP A 228 10.99 -16.17 25.24
CA TRP A 228 11.19 -17.10 24.14
C TRP A 228 10.54 -16.59 22.87
N ASP A 229 10.94 -17.12 21.74
CA ASP A 229 10.39 -16.79 20.42
C ASP A 229 8.84 -16.84 20.37
N ARG A 230 8.23 -17.79 21.10
CA ARG A 230 6.76 -17.90 21.22
C ARG A 230 6.12 -16.71 21.94
N ASP A 231 6.79 -16.16 22.95
CA ASP A 231 6.26 -15.03 23.73
C ASP A 231 6.37 -13.74 22.92
N ILE A 232 7.48 -13.58 22.19
CA ILE A 232 7.68 -12.50 21.23
C ILE A 232 6.66 -12.60 20.09
N SER A 233 6.46 -13.80 19.52
CA SER A 233 5.45 -14.03 18.48
C SER A 233 4.04 -13.67 18.97
N ARG A 234 3.69 -14.02 20.21
CA ARG A 234 2.42 -13.64 20.84
C ARG A 234 2.27 -12.12 20.95
N TYR A 235 3.34 -11.42 21.28
CA TYR A 235 3.33 -9.96 21.39
C TYR A 235 3.15 -9.31 20.03
N ILE A 236 3.98 -9.65 19.04
CA ILE A 236 3.99 -9.01 17.70
C ILE A 236 2.73 -9.29 16.88
N TYR A 237 2.08 -10.44 17.09
CA TYR A 237 0.80 -10.77 16.43
C TYR A 237 -0.43 -10.36 17.26
N SER A 238 -0.24 -9.57 18.31
CA SER A 238 -1.33 -9.00 19.10
C SER A 238 -1.77 -7.62 18.56
N ASN A 239 -2.96 -7.17 18.98
CA ASN A 239 -3.47 -5.83 18.66
C ASN A 239 -2.69 -4.69 19.35
N ARG A 240 -1.60 -5.00 20.06
CA ARG A 240 -0.68 -3.98 20.63
C ARG A 240 0.20 -3.35 19.57
N ILE A 241 0.38 -4.02 18.44
CA ILE A 241 1.17 -3.51 17.33
C ILE A 241 0.28 -2.60 16.46
N PRO A 242 0.71 -1.36 16.20
CA PRO A 242 -0.05 -0.44 15.36
C PRO A 242 -0.18 -0.97 13.94
N VAL A 243 -1.36 -0.79 13.38
CA VAL A 243 -1.64 -1.11 11.98
C VAL A 243 -1.06 -0.02 11.09
N PHE A 244 -0.43 -0.43 10.00
CA PHE A 244 0.21 0.44 9.02
C PHE A 244 -0.27 0.06 7.61
N ASN A 245 -0.81 1.03 6.89
CA ASN A 245 -1.14 0.90 5.48
C ASN A 245 -0.24 1.82 4.66
N PRO A 246 0.79 1.30 3.97
CA PRO A 246 1.77 2.14 3.29
C PRO A 246 1.18 3.05 2.21
N LEU A 247 0.11 2.62 1.54
CA LEU A 247 -0.54 3.41 0.50
C LEU A 247 -1.40 4.53 1.10
N GLU A 248 -2.19 4.22 2.13
CA GLU A 248 -3.01 5.21 2.82
C GLU A 248 -2.15 6.24 3.55
N ASP A 249 -1.13 5.78 4.28
CA ASP A 249 -0.24 6.67 5.03
C ASP A 249 0.54 7.60 4.09
N TYR A 250 1.01 7.09 2.93
CA TYR A 250 1.63 7.93 1.91
C TYR A 250 0.67 9.02 1.41
N LEU A 251 -0.58 8.68 1.11
CA LEU A 251 -1.58 9.64 0.65
C LEU A 251 -2.00 10.63 1.74
N TYR A 252 -1.98 10.23 3.00
CA TYR A 252 -2.31 11.09 4.13
C TYR A 252 -1.23 12.15 4.40
N ASP A 253 0.04 11.81 4.19
CA ASP A 253 1.18 12.69 4.44
C ASP A 253 1.49 13.67 3.28
N LEU A 254 0.65 13.70 2.24
CA LEU A 254 0.85 14.57 1.09
C LEU A 254 0.63 16.04 1.43
N PRO A 255 1.43 16.96 0.86
CA PRO A 255 1.21 18.40 0.98
C PRO A 255 -0.04 18.83 0.21
N HIS A 256 -0.50 20.06 0.47
CA HIS A 256 -1.52 20.67 -0.38
C HIS A 256 -1.05 20.80 -1.83
N TRP A 257 -1.96 20.55 -2.77
CA TRP A 257 -1.68 20.71 -4.19
C TRP A 257 -1.42 22.17 -4.56
N ASP A 258 -0.38 22.42 -5.35
CA ASP A 258 0.04 23.75 -5.78
C ASP A 258 -0.70 24.28 -7.04
N GLY A 259 -1.69 23.57 -7.55
CA GLY A 259 -2.51 23.95 -8.70
C GLY A 259 -1.90 23.62 -10.06
N LYS A 260 -0.71 22.98 -10.14
CA LYS A 260 -0.10 22.60 -11.42
C LYS A 260 -0.51 21.20 -11.84
N ASP A 261 -0.90 21.07 -13.09
CA ASP A 261 -1.30 19.78 -13.66
C ASP A 261 -0.07 18.92 -14.00
N ARG A 262 0.24 17.99 -13.10
CA ARG A 262 1.36 17.05 -13.25
C ARG A 262 0.94 15.72 -13.84
N ILE A 263 -0.34 15.34 -13.73
CA ILE A 263 -0.84 14.08 -14.28
C ILE A 263 -0.80 14.17 -15.81
N LEU A 264 -1.34 15.24 -16.40
CA LEU A 264 -1.24 15.45 -17.83
C LEU A 264 0.21 15.67 -18.29
N ALA A 265 1.02 16.37 -17.49
CA ALA A 265 2.44 16.54 -17.79
C ALA A 265 3.19 15.20 -17.84
N LEU A 266 2.88 14.26 -16.92
CA LEU A 266 3.43 12.91 -16.91
C LEU A 266 2.95 12.11 -18.14
N ALA A 267 1.66 12.15 -18.44
CA ALA A 267 1.11 11.49 -19.64
C ALA A 267 1.81 11.95 -20.92
N ARG A 268 2.05 13.25 -21.07
CA ARG A 268 2.71 13.86 -22.24
C ARG A 268 4.20 13.54 -22.37
N THR A 269 4.83 12.91 -21.39
CA THR A 269 6.20 12.38 -21.55
C THR A 269 6.25 11.16 -22.47
N VAL A 270 5.09 10.56 -22.74
CA VAL A 270 4.94 9.40 -23.64
C VAL A 270 4.55 9.88 -25.03
N PRO A 271 5.48 9.92 -25.99
CA PRO A 271 5.16 10.26 -27.37
C PRO A 271 4.35 9.11 -28.01
N CYS A 272 3.12 9.37 -28.39
CA CYS A 272 2.23 8.34 -28.94
C CYS A 272 1.28 8.87 -30.01
N ASN A 273 0.68 7.94 -30.74
CA ASN A 273 -0.25 8.20 -31.84
C ASN A 273 -1.70 8.48 -31.38
N ASN A 274 -2.05 8.22 -30.11
CA ASN A 274 -3.41 8.35 -29.61
C ASN A 274 -3.67 9.78 -29.08
N PRO A 275 -4.54 10.59 -29.70
CA PRO A 275 -4.82 11.95 -29.26
C PRO A 275 -5.53 12.03 -27.91
N TYR A 276 -6.23 10.96 -27.51
CA TYR A 276 -6.96 10.88 -26.23
C TYR A 276 -6.12 10.33 -25.08
N TRP A 277 -4.85 9.98 -25.35
CA TRP A 277 -3.99 9.33 -24.37
C TRP A 277 -3.91 10.09 -23.05
N ALA A 278 -3.64 11.39 -23.09
CA ALA A 278 -3.43 12.18 -21.89
C ALA A 278 -4.68 12.22 -20.99
N GLU A 279 -5.88 12.35 -21.59
CA GLU A 279 -7.15 12.37 -20.86
C GLU A 279 -7.50 10.98 -20.29
N LEU A 280 -7.34 9.93 -21.08
CA LEU A 280 -7.61 8.55 -20.64
C LEU A 280 -6.61 8.11 -19.55
N PHE A 281 -5.33 8.52 -19.66
CA PHE A 281 -4.32 8.27 -18.65
C PHE A 281 -4.64 9.02 -17.35
N HIS A 282 -5.05 10.28 -17.41
CA HIS A 282 -5.46 11.07 -16.26
C HIS A 282 -6.58 10.34 -15.48
N ARG A 283 -7.62 9.90 -16.17
CA ARG A 283 -8.75 9.18 -15.56
C ARG A 283 -8.33 7.83 -14.97
N TRP A 284 -7.45 7.09 -15.66
CA TRP A 284 -6.88 5.85 -15.15
C TRP A 284 -6.02 6.08 -13.91
N PHE A 285 -5.24 7.15 -13.89
CA PHE A 285 -4.39 7.52 -12.74
C PHE A 285 -5.23 7.88 -11.51
N LEU A 286 -6.27 8.69 -11.69
CA LEU A 286 -7.22 9.01 -10.60
C LEU A 286 -7.88 7.74 -10.06
N ASN A 287 -8.27 6.81 -10.93
CA ASN A 287 -8.86 5.55 -10.52
C ASN A 287 -7.86 4.70 -9.69
N MET A 288 -6.59 4.67 -10.08
CA MET A 288 -5.53 4.00 -9.34
C MET A 288 -5.41 4.60 -7.92
N VAL A 289 -5.34 5.92 -7.79
CA VAL A 289 -5.23 6.60 -6.49
C VAL A 289 -6.49 6.42 -5.66
N ALA A 290 -7.68 6.43 -6.25
CA ALA A 290 -8.93 6.14 -5.58
C ALA A 290 -8.94 4.74 -4.95
N HIS A 291 -8.36 3.74 -5.62
CA HIS A 291 -8.19 2.40 -5.06
C HIS A 291 -7.20 2.37 -3.89
N TRP A 292 -6.12 3.15 -3.95
CA TRP A 292 -5.16 3.26 -2.83
C TRP A 292 -5.81 3.93 -1.61
N ARG A 293 -6.60 4.98 -1.83
CA ARG A 293 -7.32 5.71 -0.79
C ARG A 293 -8.43 4.88 -0.10
N GLY A 294 -9.10 3.99 -0.84
CA GLY A 294 -10.13 3.09 -0.30
C GLY A 294 -11.55 3.62 -0.25
N ASN A 295 -11.78 4.81 -0.71
CA ASN A 295 -13.13 5.41 -0.79
C ASN A 295 -13.85 5.07 -2.11
N THR A 296 -13.42 4.04 -2.82
CA THR A 296 -14.22 3.53 -3.91
C THR A 296 -15.45 2.86 -3.31
N ASP A 297 -16.64 3.36 -3.65
CA ASP A 297 -17.81 2.51 -3.56
C ASP A 297 -17.41 1.19 -4.21
N LYS A 298 -17.53 0.06 -3.51
CA LYS A 298 -17.17 -1.29 -4.00
C LYS A 298 -17.76 -1.63 -5.38
N LYS A 299 -18.40 -0.67 -6.00
CA LYS A 299 -19.07 -0.69 -7.29
C LYS A 299 -18.11 -0.56 -8.48
N TYR A 300 -17.03 0.20 -8.34
CA TYR A 300 -16.15 0.51 -9.47
C TYR A 300 -14.74 -0.09 -9.25
N ALA A 301 -14.35 -1.00 -10.13
CA ALA A 301 -12.97 -1.46 -10.22
C ALA A 301 -12.21 -0.58 -11.20
N ASN A 302 -10.88 -0.45 -11.07
CA ASN A 302 -10.04 0.05 -12.16
C ASN A 302 -9.96 -1.04 -13.23
N SER A 303 -11.02 -1.10 -14.07
CA SER A 303 -11.22 -2.15 -15.06
C SER A 303 -10.49 -1.91 -16.38
N VAL A 304 -9.81 -0.78 -16.50
CA VAL A 304 -9.08 -0.35 -17.69
C VAL A 304 -7.57 -0.41 -17.39
N SER A 305 -6.78 -0.83 -18.36
CA SER A 305 -5.32 -0.91 -18.30
C SER A 305 -4.71 -0.19 -19.50
N PRO A 306 -3.80 0.77 -19.31
CA PRO A 306 -2.96 1.26 -20.39
C PRO A 306 -2.10 0.12 -20.95
N LEU A 307 -1.95 0.09 -22.28
CA LEU A 307 -1.12 -0.85 -23.02
C LEU A 307 -0.20 -0.08 -23.96
N LEU A 308 1.08 -0.01 -23.57
CA LEU A 308 2.12 0.72 -24.31
C LEU A 308 2.79 -0.24 -25.29
N VAL A 309 2.55 0.00 -26.56
CA VAL A 309 3.10 -0.81 -27.67
C VAL A 309 4.21 -0.02 -28.37
N GLY A 310 5.31 -0.65 -28.75
CA GLY A 310 6.38 0.01 -29.48
C GLY A 310 7.69 -0.75 -29.46
N ALA A 311 8.68 -0.29 -30.21
CA ALA A 311 9.96 -0.94 -30.36
C ALA A 311 10.66 -1.19 -29.01
N GLN A 312 11.51 -2.19 -28.97
CA GLN A 312 12.38 -2.43 -27.81
C GLN A 312 13.29 -1.22 -27.57
N GLY A 313 13.56 -0.90 -26.30
CA GLY A 313 14.42 0.23 -25.93
C GLY A 313 13.70 1.59 -25.81
N THR A 314 12.41 1.69 -26.12
CA THR A 314 11.61 2.92 -25.95
C THR A 314 11.28 3.26 -24.50
N ARG A 315 11.85 2.56 -23.52
CA ARG A 315 11.74 2.80 -22.06
C ARG A 315 10.32 2.63 -21.48
N LYS A 316 9.47 1.82 -22.10
CA LYS A 316 8.08 1.55 -21.65
C LYS A 316 8.02 1.03 -20.21
N SER A 317 8.74 -0.05 -19.91
CA SER A 317 8.75 -0.68 -18.57
C SER A 317 9.36 0.27 -17.51
N THR A 318 10.35 1.11 -17.90
CA THR A 318 10.90 2.15 -17.03
C THR A 318 9.85 3.20 -16.68
N PHE A 319 9.06 3.65 -17.66
CA PHE A 319 7.94 4.57 -17.44
C PHE A 319 6.89 3.94 -16.51
N CYS A 320 6.47 2.70 -16.76
CA CYS A 320 5.51 2.00 -15.90
C CYS A 320 5.97 1.97 -14.44
N ARG A 321 7.25 1.68 -14.21
CA ARG A 321 7.83 1.66 -12.87
C ARG A 321 7.94 3.05 -12.25
N SER A 322 8.17 4.09 -13.05
CA SER A 322 8.31 5.47 -12.57
C SER A 322 6.99 6.10 -12.11
N ILE A 323 5.85 5.51 -12.42
CA ILE A 323 4.54 5.97 -11.94
C ILE A 323 4.48 5.86 -10.41
N VAL A 324 5.03 4.77 -9.84
CA VAL A 324 4.99 4.52 -8.39
C VAL A 324 6.13 5.25 -7.68
N PRO A 325 5.83 6.01 -6.61
CA PRO A 325 6.84 6.72 -5.82
C PRO A 325 7.93 5.78 -5.29
N PRO A 326 9.17 6.26 -5.10
CA PRO A 326 10.28 5.46 -4.59
C PRO A 326 9.96 4.71 -3.29
N GLU A 327 9.21 5.34 -2.38
CA GLU A 327 8.80 4.81 -1.07
C GLU A 327 7.84 3.62 -1.21
N LEU A 328 7.02 3.61 -2.27
CA LEU A 328 6.02 2.59 -2.55
C LEU A 328 6.46 1.54 -3.58
N ARG A 329 7.69 1.59 -4.07
CA ARG A 329 8.18 0.65 -5.10
C ARG A 329 8.19 -0.82 -4.69
N ALA A 330 8.18 -1.10 -3.40
CA ALA A 330 8.00 -2.47 -2.90
C ALA A 330 6.61 -3.05 -3.25
N TYR A 331 5.65 -2.19 -3.58
CA TYR A 331 4.28 -2.55 -3.97
C TYR A 331 4.05 -2.44 -5.49
N TYR A 332 5.10 -2.32 -6.27
CA TYR A 332 5.10 -2.48 -7.72
C TYR A 332 5.64 -3.87 -8.09
N THR A 333 5.04 -4.49 -9.10
CA THR A 333 5.59 -5.71 -9.70
C THR A 333 5.40 -5.70 -11.22
N ASP A 334 6.36 -6.28 -11.92
CA ASP A 334 6.32 -6.59 -13.34
C ASP A 334 6.32 -8.11 -13.60
N SER A 335 6.17 -8.90 -12.54
CA SER A 335 6.17 -10.35 -12.60
C SER A 335 4.85 -10.88 -12.04
N ILE A 336 3.92 -11.25 -12.93
CA ILE A 336 2.65 -11.88 -12.58
C ILE A 336 2.46 -13.17 -13.37
N ASP A 337 2.16 -14.27 -12.68
CA ASP A 337 1.87 -15.57 -13.29
C ASP A 337 0.35 -15.80 -13.35
N PHE A 338 -0.23 -15.62 -14.52
CA PHE A 338 -1.66 -15.85 -14.75
C PHE A 338 -2.05 -17.35 -14.79
N SER A 339 -1.10 -18.27 -14.82
CA SER A 339 -1.38 -19.72 -14.71
C SER A 339 -1.86 -20.08 -13.31
N ARG A 340 -1.38 -19.34 -12.30
CA ARG A 340 -1.74 -19.49 -10.89
C ARG A 340 -2.83 -18.51 -10.48
N LYS A 341 -4.05 -18.76 -10.93
CA LYS A 341 -5.20 -17.84 -10.76
C LYS A 341 -5.36 -17.30 -9.33
N ARG A 342 -5.20 -18.14 -8.32
CA ARG A 342 -5.34 -17.77 -6.91
C ARG A 342 -4.26 -16.78 -6.48
N ASP A 343 -3.02 -17.00 -6.86
CA ASP A 343 -1.89 -16.13 -6.52
C ASP A 343 -2.03 -14.79 -7.25
N ALA A 344 -2.43 -14.81 -8.53
CA ALA A 344 -2.72 -13.61 -9.30
C ALA A 344 -3.87 -12.76 -8.69
N GLU A 345 -4.90 -13.40 -8.12
CA GLU A 345 -5.95 -12.68 -7.39
C GLU A 345 -5.43 -12.08 -6.07
N LEU A 346 -4.55 -12.75 -5.34
CA LEU A 346 -3.92 -12.19 -4.13
C LEU A 346 -3.04 -10.98 -4.45
N TYR A 347 -2.45 -10.90 -5.64
CA TYR A 347 -1.68 -9.75 -6.09
C TYR A 347 -2.51 -8.47 -6.15
N LEU A 348 -3.82 -8.56 -6.41
CA LEU A 348 -4.72 -7.40 -6.40
C LEU A 348 -4.79 -6.70 -5.03
N ASN A 349 -4.62 -7.46 -3.94
CA ASN A 349 -4.58 -6.91 -2.59
C ASN A 349 -3.15 -6.48 -2.19
N ARG A 350 -2.11 -7.17 -2.69
CA ARG A 350 -0.72 -6.98 -2.27
C ARG A 350 -0.03 -5.81 -2.95
N PHE A 351 -0.27 -5.60 -4.24
CA PHE A 351 0.44 -4.60 -5.04
C PHE A 351 -0.40 -3.36 -5.30
N ALA A 352 0.25 -2.23 -5.47
CA ALA A 352 -0.33 -0.96 -5.84
C ALA A 352 -0.49 -0.82 -7.35
N LEU A 353 0.52 -1.27 -8.10
CA LEU A 353 0.56 -1.28 -9.55
C LEU A 353 1.23 -2.56 -10.06
N ILE A 354 0.57 -3.22 -11.00
CA ILE A 354 1.06 -4.42 -11.68
C ILE A 354 1.33 -4.06 -13.13
N ASN A 355 2.59 -4.14 -13.55
CA ASN A 355 2.95 -4.05 -14.96
C ASN A 355 2.93 -5.45 -15.57
N ILE A 356 2.16 -5.62 -16.63
CA ILE A 356 2.18 -6.83 -17.45
C ILE A 356 3.23 -6.59 -18.53
N ASP A 357 4.48 -6.92 -18.22
CA ASP A 357 5.55 -6.82 -19.19
C ASP A 357 5.42 -7.94 -20.23
N GLU A 358 5.77 -7.66 -21.48
CA GLU A 358 5.63 -8.60 -22.60
C GLU A 358 4.19 -9.15 -22.75
N PHE A 359 3.19 -8.26 -22.83
CA PHE A 359 1.78 -8.64 -22.99
C PHE A 359 1.53 -9.59 -24.17
N ASP A 360 2.36 -9.55 -25.20
CA ASP A 360 2.34 -10.45 -26.36
C ASP A 360 2.59 -11.92 -26.01
N GLN A 361 3.21 -12.22 -24.85
CA GLN A 361 3.42 -13.61 -24.37
C GLN A 361 2.17 -14.19 -23.69
N ILE A 362 1.15 -13.38 -23.43
CA ILE A 362 -0.07 -13.82 -22.75
C ILE A 362 -1.00 -14.56 -23.72
N SER A 363 -1.27 -15.83 -23.43
CA SER A 363 -2.21 -16.64 -24.21
C SER A 363 -3.64 -16.08 -24.17
N SER A 364 -4.46 -16.42 -25.17
CA SER A 364 -5.88 -16.00 -25.22
C SER A 364 -6.69 -16.43 -23.97
N THR A 365 -6.36 -17.58 -23.38
CA THR A 365 -6.98 -18.06 -22.14
C THR A 365 -6.60 -17.19 -20.95
N GLN A 366 -5.34 -16.76 -20.86
CA GLN A 366 -4.85 -15.85 -19.82
C GLN A 366 -5.40 -14.45 -20.01
N GLN A 367 -5.56 -13.96 -21.24
CA GLN A 367 -6.25 -12.69 -21.51
C GLN A 367 -7.70 -12.73 -21.03
N GLY A 368 -8.40 -13.87 -21.20
CA GLY A 368 -9.75 -14.07 -20.67
C GLY A 368 -9.78 -13.98 -19.14
N PHE A 369 -8.80 -14.56 -18.45
CA PHE A 369 -8.68 -14.45 -17.00
C PHE A 369 -8.30 -13.02 -16.56
N LEU A 370 -7.38 -12.36 -17.27
CA LEU A 370 -7.02 -10.96 -17.01
C LEU A 370 -8.28 -10.04 -17.08
N LYS A 371 -9.12 -10.20 -18.10
CA LYS A 371 -10.37 -9.46 -18.20
C LYS A 371 -11.30 -9.66 -17.00
N HIS A 372 -11.31 -10.87 -16.45
CA HIS A 372 -12.06 -11.18 -15.24
C HIS A 372 -11.51 -10.46 -14.01
N ILE A 373 -10.19 -10.50 -13.79
CA ILE A 373 -9.58 -9.86 -12.61
C ILE A 373 -9.56 -8.32 -12.70
N LEU A 374 -9.50 -7.76 -13.91
CA LEU A 374 -9.62 -6.31 -14.11
C LEU A 374 -10.96 -5.75 -13.58
N GLN A 375 -12.03 -6.52 -13.66
CA GLN A 375 -13.37 -6.11 -13.24
C GLN A 375 -13.68 -6.34 -11.76
N LYS A 376 -12.80 -7.04 -11.01
CA LYS A 376 -13.03 -7.32 -9.60
C LYS A 376 -12.81 -6.06 -8.75
N PRO A 377 -13.84 -5.54 -8.07
CA PRO A 377 -13.67 -4.41 -7.14
C PRO A 377 -13.08 -4.85 -5.79
N VAL A 378 -13.26 -6.11 -5.42
CA VAL A 378 -12.78 -6.72 -4.18
C VAL A 378 -12.16 -8.09 -4.46
N VAL A 379 -11.35 -8.58 -3.54
CA VAL A 379 -10.65 -9.87 -3.65
C VAL A 379 -11.24 -10.84 -2.63
N ASN A 380 -11.89 -11.89 -3.12
CA ASN A 380 -12.50 -12.94 -2.29
C ASN A 380 -11.70 -14.23 -2.44
N VAL A 381 -10.57 -14.33 -1.72
CA VAL A 381 -9.66 -15.47 -1.81
C VAL A 381 -9.23 -15.92 -0.41
N ARG A 382 -9.08 -17.22 -0.25
CA ARG A 382 -8.51 -17.81 0.97
C ARG A 382 -6.98 -17.63 0.93
N LYS A 383 -6.40 -16.87 1.87
CA LYS A 383 -4.93 -16.78 2.03
C LYS A 383 -4.33 -18.16 2.34
N PRO A 384 -3.07 -18.43 1.99
CA PRO A 384 -2.37 -19.63 2.46
C PRO A 384 -2.50 -19.76 3.98
N TYR A 385 -2.78 -20.97 4.46
CA TYR A 385 -2.96 -21.29 5.88
C TYR A 385 -4.17 -20.64 6.59
N ALA A 386 -4.99 -19.83 5.90
CA ALA A 386 -6.20 -19.29 6.49
C ALA A 386 -7.35 -20.33 6.50
N ASN A 387 -8.22 -20.29 7.50
CA ASN A 387 -9.34 -21.21 7.63
C ASN A 387 -10.58 -20.79 6.83
N ALA A 388 -10.69 -19.52 6.45
CA ALA A 388 -11.83 -18.95 5.75
C ALA A 388 -11.43 -18.12 4.53
N VAL A 389 -12.38 -17.96 3.60
CA VAL A 389 -12.29 -16.96 2.53
C VAL A 389 -12.55 -15.60 3.17
N LEU A 390 -11.65 -14.65 2.93
CA LEU A 390 -11.79 -13.28 3.39
C LEU A 390 -12.04 -12.37 2.20
N GLU A 391 -12.96 -11.42 2.38
CA GLU A 391 -13.07 -10.29 1.47
C GLU A 391 -11.94 -9.31 1.79
N MET A 392 -11.07 -9.10 0.83
CA MET A 392 -9.94 -8.19 0.94
C MET A 392 -10.11 -7.05 -0.05
N ARG A 393 -9.62 -5.89 0.32
CA ARG A 393 -9.59 -4.73 -0.56
C ARG A 393 -8.67 -4.96 -1.75
N ARG A 394 -9.06 -4.46 -2.91
CA ARG A 394 -8.20 -4.35 -4.06
C ARG A 394 -7.47 -3.02 -4.03
N TYR A 395 -6.15 -3.04 -4.20
CA TYR A 395 -5.30 -1.87 -4.39
C TYR A 395 -4.76 -1.79 -5.82
N ALA A 396 -4.47 -2.94 -6.42
CA ALA A 396 -3.76 -2.99 -7.69
C ALA A 396 -4.56 -2.42 -8.86
N SER A 397 -3.91 -1.53 -9.58
CA SER A 397 -4.23 -1.20 -10.96
C SER A 397 -3.25 -1.90 -11.90
N PHE A 398 -3.60 -2.00 -13.18
CA PHE A 398 -2.77 -2.65 -14.18
C PHE A 398 -2.29 -1.64 -15.22
N ILE A 399 -1.09 -1.88 -15.71
CA ILE A 399 -0.51 -1.28 -16.90
C ILE A 399 0.21 -2.39 -17.67
N ALA A 400 0.38 -2.26 -18.97
CA ALA A 400 1.01 -3.30 -19.76
C ALA A 400 1.95 -2.73 -20.81
N THR A 401 2.95 -3.54 -21.22
CA THR A 401 3.88 -3.20 -22.29
C THR A 401 3.95 -4.32 -23.32
N SER A 402 4.19 -3.99 -24.59
CA SER A 402 4.45 -4.96 -25.64
C SER A 402 5.39 -4.40 -26.71
N ASN A 403 6.02 -5.30 -27.44
CA ASN A 403 6.82 -4.97 -28.62
C ASN A 403 6.07 -5.24 -29.93
N GLN A 404 4.92 -5.90 -29.87
CA GLN A 404 4.10 -6.26 -31.03
C GLN A 404 2.77 -5.52 -30.99
N LYS A 405 2.15 -5.28 -32.17
CA LYS A 405 0.86 -4.60 -32.27
C LYS A 405 -0.33 -5.56 -32.20
N ASP A 406 -0.24 -6.72 -32.83
CA ASP A 406 -1.35 -7.67 -32.96
C ASP A 406 -1.56 -8.45 -31.64
N LEU A 407 -2.20 -7.82 -30.67
CA LEU A 407 -2.24 -8.27 -29.29
C LEU A 407 -3.61 -8.71 -28.80
N LEU A 408 -4.66 -8.01 -29.22
CA LEU A 408 -6.00 -8.19 -28.67
C LEU A 408 -6.73 -9.32 -29.42
N THR A 409 -6.89 -10.44 -28.74
CA THR A 409 -7.50 -11.67 -29.34
C THR A 409 -9.02 -11.65 -29.32
N ASP A 410 -9.65 -10.73 -28.59
CA ASP A 410 -11.10 -10.62 -28.45
C ASP A 410 -11.55 -9.16 -28.58
N PRO A 411 -12.16 -8.79 -29.73
CA PRO A 411 -12.64 -7.43 -29.97
C PRO A 411 -13.63 -6.93 -28.92
N SER A 412 -14.46 -7.81 -28.34
CA SER A 412 -15.42 -7.44 -27.31
C SER A 412 -14.76 -7.03 -25.99
N GLY A 413 -13.50 -7.37 -25.83
CA GLY A 413 -12.70 -7.05 -24.64
C GLY A 413 -11.76 -5.86 -24.82
N SER A 414 -11.64 -5.31 -26.03
CA SER A 414 -10.70 -4.22 -26.34
C SER A 414 -10.96 -2.96 -25.52
N ARG A 415 -12.21 -2.66 -25.20
CA ARG A 415 -12.63 -1.54 -24.34
C ARG A 415 -11.99 -1.49 -22.95
N ARG A 416 -11.24 -2.54 -22.53
CA ARG A 416 -10.52 -2.58 -21.25
C ARG A 416 -9.06 -2.13 -21.37
N PHE A 417 -8.64 -1.77 -22.56
CA PHE A 417 -7.26 -1.34 -22.78
C PHE A 417 -7.22 0.04 -23.42
N ILE A 418 -6.32 0.88 -22.92
CA ILE A 418 -5.94 2.13 -23.57
C ILE A 418 -4.70 1.81 -24.37
N CYS A 419 -4.89 1.35 -25.63
CA CYS A 419 -3.77 1.01 -26.49
C CYS A 419 -3.15 2.27 -27.08
N ILE A 420 -1.83 2.37 -26.98
CA ILE A 420 -1.06 3.44 -27.60
C ILE A 420 0.18 2.87 -28.28
N GLU A 421 0.54 3.41 -29.44
CA GLU A 421 1.81 3.17 -30.07
C GLU A 421 2.81 4.24 -29.61
N VAL A 422 3.84 3.83 -28.91
CA VAL A 422 4.95 4.68 -28.49
C VAL A 422 5.87 4.89 -29.66
N THR A 423 5.88 6.10 -30.22
CA THR A 423 6.55 6.43 -31.47
C THR A 423 8.04 6.73 -31.29
N GLU A 424 8.43 7.21 -30.10
CA GLU A 424 9.79 7.58 -29.76
C GLU A 424 10.14 7.11 -28.34
N ALA A 425 11.40 7.24 -27.92
CA ALA A 425 11.81 6.91 -26.56
C ALA A 425 11.16 7.86 -25.54
N ILE A 426 10.54 7.26 -24.52
CA ILE A 426 9.89 8.01 -23.44
C ILE A 426 10.94 8.78 -22.64
N ASP A 427 10.68 10.06 -22.33
CA ASP A 427 11.53 10.85 -21.46
C ASP A 427 11.35 10.46 -19.99
N THR A 428 12.12 9.47 -19.56
CA THR A 428 12.13 8.98 -18.17
C THR A 428 13.18 9.68 -17.28
N ASN A 429 13.94 10.63 -17.82
CA ASN A 429 14.98 11.35 -17.06
C ASN A 429 14.41 12.60 -16.37
N ARG A 430 13.22 13.04 -16.76
CA ARG A 430 12.57 14.19 -16.13
C ARG A 430 12.21 13.86 -14.69
N PRO A 431 12.63 14.68 -13.72
CA PRO A 431 12.29 14.46 -12.32
C PRO A 431 10.77 14.57 -12.12
N ILE A 432 10.21 13.60 -11.40
CA ILE A 432 8.79 13.58 -11.04
C ILE A 432 8.67 14.08 -9.61
N ASP A 433 7.90 15.13 -9.41
CA ASP A 433 7.50 15.59 -8.09
C ASP A 433 6.31 14.75 -7.61
N TYR A 434 6.61 13.59 -7.03
CA TYR A 434 5.60 12.61 -6.61
C TYR A 434 4.61 13.19 -5.59
N ASN A 435 5.11 13.98 -4.64
CA ASN A 435 4.23 14.55 -3.61
C ASN A 435 3.15 15.43 -4.24
N GLN A 436 3.52 16.28 -5.17
CA GLN A 436 2.56 17.16 -5.85
C GLN A 436 1.72 16.43 -6.93
N LEU A 437 2.27 15.39 -7.56
CA LEU A 437 1.54 14.54 -8.51
C LEU A 437 0.36 13.83 -7.83
N TYR A 438 0.64 13.23 -6.66
CA TYR A 438 -0.40 12.52 -5.90
C TYR A 438 -1.30 13.48 -5.11
N ALA A 439 -0.78 14.64 -4.67
CA ALA A 439 -1.60 15.70 -4.07
C ALA A 439 -2.63 16.25 -5.06
N GLN A 440 -2.28 16.38 -6.35
CA GLN A 440 -3.23 16.72 -7.42
C GLN A 440 -4.35 15.67 -7.49
N ALA A 441 -4.00 14.38 -7.57
CA ALA A 441 -4.98 13.32 -7.67
C ALA A 441 -5.92 13.28 -6.44
N MET A 442 -5.38 13.47 -5.24
CA MET A 442 -6.19 13.55 -4.01
C MET A 442 -7.13 14.74 -4.03
N HIS A 443 -6.64 15.91 -4.43
CA HIS A 443 -7.45 17.12 -4.55
C HIS A 443 -8.60 16.95 -5.54
N GLU A 444 -8.32 16.41 -6.73
CA GLU A 444 -9.33 16.19 -7.76
C GLU A 444 -10.39 15.18 -7.33
N LEU A 445 -9.98 14.09 -6.67
CA LEU A 445 -10.91 13.11 -6.10
C LEU A 445 -11.78 13.70 -4.99
N ASP A 446 -11.24 14.59 -4.15
CA ASP A 446 -11.99 15.29 -3.10
C ASP A 446 -13.03 16.26 -3.66
N HIS A 447 -12.77 16.83 -4.84
CA HIS A 447 -13.69 17.72 -5.55
C HIS A 447 -14.65 17.00 -6.49
N GLY A 448 -14.63 15.65 -6.48
CA GLY A 448 -15.59 14.83 -7.22
C GLY A 448 -15.25 14.65 -8.70
N GLU A 449 -13.97 14.85 -9.09
CA GLU A 449 -13.53 14.56 -10.46
C GLU A 449 -13.76 13.10 -10.80
N ARG A 450 -14.23 12.85 -12.03
CA ARG A 450 -14.61 11.53 -12.49
C ARG A 450 -13.39 10.63 -12.71
N TYR A 451 -13.31 9.54 -11.97
CA TYR A 451 -12.23 8.55 -12.05
C TYR A 451 -12.62 7.23 -12.74
N TRP A 452 -13.89 7.03 -13.07
CA TRP A 452 -14.37 5.83 -13.77
C TRP A 452 -14.57 6.09 -15.25
N PHE A 453 -14.50 5.04 -16.06
CA PHE A 453 -14.74 5.06 -17.49
C PHE A 453 -16.22 4.82 -17.78
N ASP A 454 -16.80 5.63 -18.66
CA ASP A 454 -18.19 5.50 -19.11
C ASP A 454 -18.28 4.94 -20.55
N GLN A 455 -19.50 4.85 -21.08
CA GLN A 455 -19.73 4.31 -22.42
C GLN A 455 -19.07 5.14 -23.53
N SER A 456 -18.91 6.46 -23.34
CA SER A 456 -18.24 7.32 -24.33
C SER A 456 -16.73 7.02 -24.37
N ASP A 457 -16.12 6.84 -23.20
CA ASP A 457 -14.72 6.44 -23.10
C ASP A 457 -14.48 5.06 -23.71
N GLU A 458 -15.38 4.09 -23.39
CA GLU A 458 -15.30 2.74 -23.94
C GLU A 458 -15.39 2.74 -25.47
N ARG A 459 -16.20 3.62 -26.07
CA ARG A 459 -16.30 3.77 -27.52
C ARG A 459 -15.01 4.30 -28.13
N ILE A 460 -14.46 5.38 -27.55
CA ILE A 460 -13.18 5.98 -28.00
C ILE A 460 -12.06 4.92 -27.93
N MET A 461 -11.97 4.19 -26.80
CA MET A 461 -10.97 3.13 -26.65
C MET A 461 -11.18 2.02 -27.70
N THR A 462 -12.40 1.58 -27.93
CA THR A 462 -12.69 0.51 -28.88
C THR A 462 -12.32 0.91 -30.29
N GLU A 463 -12.68 2.13 -30.72
CA GLU A 463 -12.34 2.66 -32.05
C GLU A 463 -10.81 2.75 -32.23
N ASN A 464 -10.10 3.28 -31.24
CA ASN A 464 -8.64 3.41 -31.31
C ASN A 464 -7.91 2.06 -31.24
N ASN A 465 -8.52 1.03 -30.64
CA ASN A 465 -7.88 -0.27 -30.44
C ASN A 465 -7.96 -1.19 -31.67
N HIS A 466 -8.66 -0.82 -32.72
CA HIS A 466 -8.76 -1.62 -33.97
C HIS A 466 -7.39 -1.99 -34.55
N ASP A 467 -6.44 -1.05 -34.51
CA ASP A 467 -5.09 -1.27 -35.04
C ASP A 467 -4.24 -2.26 -34.19
N PHE A 468 -4.74 -2.64 -33.02
CA PHE A 468 -4.08 -3.56 -32.08
C PHE A 468 -4.79 -4.91 -31.99
N GLU A 469 -5.86 -5.10 -32.73
CA GLU A 469 -6.60 -6.37 -32.76
C GLU A 469 -5.86 -7.40 -33.62
N GLN A 470 -5.71 -8.60 -33.07
CA GLN A 470 -5.19 -9.72 -33.83
C GLN A 470 -6.23 -10.19 -34.85
N ILE A 471 -5.90 -10.11 -36.13
CA ILE A 471 -6.76 -10.63 -37.19
C ILE A 471 -6.68 -12.16 -37.15
N PRO A 472 -7.77 -12.88 -36.83
CA PRO A 472 -7.76 -14.33 -36.79
C PRO A 472 -7.38 -14.94 -38.17
N PRO A 473 -6.66 -16.07 -38.18
CA PRO A 473 -6.33 -16.74 -39.45
C PRO A 473 -7.56 -17.05 -40.33
N GLU A 474 -8.71 -17.35 -39.71
CA GLU A 474 -9.97 -17.60 -40.38
C GLU A 474 -10.48 -16.34 -41.15
N GLU A 475 -10.25 -15.17 -40.58
CA GLU A 475 -10.63 -13.89 -41.18
C GLU A 475 -9.69 -13.52 -42.34
N GLN A 476 -8.38 -13.67 -42.16
CA GLN A 476 -7.37 -13.46 -43.21
C GLN A 476 -7.64 -14.37 -44.43
N LEU A 477 -7.88 -15.66 -44.14
CA LEU A 477 -8.18 -16.64 -45.20
C LEU A 477 -9.53 -16.35 -45.89
N PHE A 478 -10.51 -15.86 -45.13
CA PHE A 478 -11.80 -15.47 -45.72
C PHE A 478 -11.60 -14.40 -46.78
N TYR A 479 -10.95 -13.30 -46.49
CA TYR A 479 -10.71 -12.23 -47.47
C TYR A 479 -9.75 -12.61 -48.60
N HIS A 480 -8.93 -13.65 -48.39
CA HIS A 480 -8.08 -14.17 -49.47
C HIS A 480 -8.84 -15.05 -50.46
N TYR A 481 -9.81 -15.85 -50.00
CA TYR A 481 -10.53 -16.82 -50.83
C TYR A 481 -11.99 -16.48 -51.06
N PHE A 482 -12.56 -15.57 -50.32
CA PHE A 482 -13.93 -15.13 -50.43
C PHE A 482 -14.02 -13.61 -50.40
N ARG A 483 -15.07 -13.09 -51.00
CA ARG A 483 -15.50 -11.69 -50.84
C ARG A 483 -16.98 -11.61 -50.57
N VAL A 484 -17.42 -10.50 -50.02
CA VAL A 484 -18.84 -10.22 -49.82
C VAL A 484 -19.52 -10.07 -51.16
N ALA A 485 -20.63 -10.77 -51.39
CA ALA A 485 -21.43 -10.63 -52.61
C ALA A 485 -22.16 -9.28 -52.61
N GLY A 486 -22.14 -8.58 -53.72
CA GLY A 486 -22.96 -7.39 -53.93
C GLY A 486 -24.45 -7.73 -53.99
N ASN A 487 -25.31 -6.70 -53.88
CA ASN A 487 -26.77 -6.89 -53.85
C ASN A 487 -27.34 -7.53 -55.12
N ASP A 488 -26.72 -7.30 -56.27
CA ASP A 488 -27.15 -7.79 -57.59
C ASP A 488 -26.19 -8.82 -58.19
N GLU A 489 -25.31 -9.41 -57.36
CA GLU A 489 -24.28 -10.34 -57.81
C GLU A 489 -24.70 -11.78 -57.52
N GLU A 490 -24.39 -12.70 -58.45
CA GLU A 490 -24.55 -14.14 -58.24
C GLU A 490 -23.52 -14.63 -57.24
N GLY A 491 -23.93 -14.77 -55.96
CA GLY A 491 -23.15 -15.34 -54.88
C GLY A 491 -23.79 -16.59 -54.29
N GLU A 492 -23.03 -17.33 -53.51
CA GLU A 492 -23.51 -18.50 -52.80
C GLU A 492 -23.96 -18.12 -51.37
N TRP A 493 -25.06 -18.71 -50.91
CA TRP A 493 -25.52 -18.62 -49.54
C TRP A 493 -24.96 -19.78 -48.71
N LEU A 494 -23.89 -19.53 -47.98
CA LEU A 494 -23.17 -20.53 -47.22
C LEU A 494 -23.27 -20.30 -45.70
N SER A 495 -23.32 -21.36 -44.92
CA SER A 495 -23.18 -21.27 -43.48
C SER A 495 -21.72 -20.99 -43.10
N SER A 496 -21.49 -20.43 -41.91
CA SER A 496 -20.13 -20.24 -41.36
C SER A 496 -19.33 -21.56 -41.30
N ALA A 497 -20.00 -22.69 -41.09
CA ALA A 497 -19.38 -24.01 -41.11
C ALA A 497 -18.93 -24.44 -42.51
N GLU A 498 -19.76 -24.19 -43.54
CA GLU A 498 -19.43 -24.51 -44.94
C GLU A 498 -18.28 -23.66 -45.44
N ILE A 499 -18.30 -22.35 -45.18
CA ILE A 499 -17.18 -21.46 -45.52
C ILE A 499 -15.90 -21.92 -44.85
N LEU A 500 -15.93 -22.21 -43.53
CA LEU A 500 -14.77 -22.65 -42.79
C LEU A 500 -14.23 -24.00 -43.30
N ASN A 501 -15.11 -24.93 -43.72
CA ASN A 501 -14.70 -26.19 -44.32
C ASN A 501 -14.04 -26.01 -45.71
N ARG A 502 -14.50 -25.03 -46.53
CA ARG A 502 -13.82 -24.71 -47.78
C ARG A 502 -12.48 -24.06 -47.54
N LEU A 503 -12.38 -23.09 -46.61
CA LEU A 503 -11.09 -22.47 -46.20
C LEU A 503 -10.05 -23.52 -45.78
N ARG A 504 -10.46 -24.58 -45.07
CA ARG A 504 -9.58 -25.70 -44.69
C ARG A 504 -9.04 -26.47 -45.87
N ARG A 505 -9.76 -26.56 -46.97
CA ARG A 505 -9.27 -27.25 -48.17
C ARG A 505 -8.23 -26.42 -48.91
N TYR A 506 -8.31 -25.09 -48.76
CA TYR A 506 -7.45 -24.13 -49.48
C TYR A 506 -6.18 -23.79 -48.72
N SER A 507 -6.16 -23.98 -47.40
CA SER A 507 -5.08 -23.56 -46.53
C SER A 507 -4.43 -24.76 -45.85
N ALA A 508 -3.08 -24.75 -45.80
CA ALA A 508 -2.30 -25.67 -44.98
C ALA A 508 -2.40 -25.36 -43.45
N ILE A 509 -3.03 -24.22 -43.08
CA ILE A 509 -3.20 -23.79 -41.70
C ILE A 509 -4.29 -24.65 -41.03
N PRO A 510 -4.04 -25.30 -39.89
CA PRO A 510 -5.05 -26.11 -39.19
C PRO A 510 -6.11 -25.24 -38.55
N LEU A 511 -7.24 -25.05 -39.20
CA LEU A 511 -8.38 -24.33 -38.64
C LEU A 511 -9.23 -25.23 -37.73
N SER A 512 -9.50 -24.81 -36.51
CA SER A 512 -10.28 -25.60 -35.53
C SER A 512 -11.78 -25.58 -35.81
N THR A 513 -12.43 -26.76 -35.82
CA THR A 513 -13.91 -26.88 -35.90
C THR A 513 -14.64 -26.21 -34.74
N LYS A 514 -13.99 -26.07 -33.59
CA LYS A 514 -14.57 -25.42 -32.41
C LYS A 514 -14.77 -23.91 -32.60
N ARG A 515 -14.20 -23.31 -33.67
CA ARG A 515 -14.25 -21.86 -33.94
C ARG A 515 -15.37 -21.43 -34.89
N VAL A 516 -16.24 -22.34 -35.34
CA VAL A 516 -17.38 -22.00 -36.25
C VAL A 516 -18.23 -20.84 -35.72
N ASN A 517 -18.53 -20.84 -34.41
CA ASN A 517 -19.32 -19.76 -33.82
C ASN A 517 -18.55 -18.44 -33.71
N VAL A 518 -17.22 -18.52 -33.54
CA VAL A 518 -16.36 -17.33 -33.53
C VAL A 518 -16.30 -16.75 -34.94
N PHE A 519 -16.10 -17.59 -35.94
CA PHE A 519 -16.07 -17.19 -37.33
C PHE A 519 -17.41 -16.58 -37.81
N GLY A 520 -18.53 -17.15 -37.35
CA GLY A 520 -19.86 -16.56 -37.62
C GLY A 520 -20.00 -15.13 -37.07
N ARG A 521 -19.42 -14.84 -35.89
CA ARG A 521 -19.38 -13.46 -35.32
C ARG A 521 -18.45 -12.54 -36.12
N ILE A 522 -17.34 -13.06 -36.66
CA ILE A 522 -16.45 -12.31 -37.55
C ILE A 522 -17.23 -11.87 -38.81
N LEU A 523 -17.94 -12.79 -39.45
CA LEU A 523 -18.73 -12.48 -40.62
C LEU A 523 -19.83 -11.43 -40.32
N GLN A 524 -20.44 -11.48 -39.14
CA GLN A 524 -21.40 -10.47 -38.70
C GLN A 524 -20.74 -9.10 -38.42
N LYS A 525 -19.56 -9.09 -37.80
CA LYS A 525 -18.77 -7.86 -37.55
C LYS A 525 -18.46 -7.11 -38.84
N HIS A 526 -18.19 -7.86 -39.89
CA HIS A 526 -17.91 -7.31 -41.23
C HIS A 526 -19.17 -7.11 -42.08
N GLU A 527 -20.34 -7.11 -41.44
CA GLU A 527 -21.62 -6.83 -42.07
C GLU A 527 -21.88 -7.66 -43.36
N VAL A 528 -21.34 -8.89 -43.42
CA VAL A 528 -21.59 -9.80 -44.54
C VAL A 528 -23.10 -10.06 -44.65
N PRO A 529 -23.74 -9.79 -45.80
CA PRO A 529 -25.17 -9.97 -45.97
C PRO A 529 -25.60 -11.38 -45.52
N SER A 530 -26.57 -11.44 -44.62
CA SER A 530 -26.96 -12.72 -44.02
C SER A 530 -28.46 -12.90 -44.01
N ARG A 531 -28.91 -14.17 -44.08
CA ARG A 531 -30.31 -14.56 -43.88
C ARG A 531 -30.41 -15.69 -42.84
N ARG A 532 -31.38 -15.58 -41.97
CA ARG A 532 -31.67 -16.60 -40.97
C ARG A 532 -32.56 -17.70 -41.53
N THR A 533 -32.15 -18.95 -41.35
CA THR A 533 -32.94 -20.13 -41.74
C THR A 533 -33.20 -20.99 -40.49
N ARG A 534 -34.09 -22.00 -40.61
CA ARG A 534 -34.34 -22.98 -39.54
C ARG A 534 -33.08 -23.80 -39.16
N PHE A 535 -32.06 -23.83 -40.02
CA PHE A 535 -30.81 -24.57 -39.82
C PHE A 535 -29.64 -23.69 -39.41
N GLY A 536 -29.83 -22.36 -39.28
CA GLY A 536 -28.79 -21.41 -38.92
C GLY A 536 -28.73 -20.19 -39.81
N THR A 537 -27.71 -19.36 -39.63
CA THR A 537 -27.46 -18.16 -40.43
C THR A 537 -26.64 -18.52 -41.68
N LEU A 538 -27.09 -18.11 -42.84
CA LEU A 538 -26.36 -18.20 -44.12
C LEU A 538 -25.85 -16.81 -44.47
N TYR A 539 -24.66 -16.75 -45.07
CA TYR A 539 -23.98 -15.56 -45.49
C TYR A 539 -23.83 -15.54 -47.00
N HIS A 540 -24.03 -14.37 -47.63
CA HIS A 540 -23.95 -14.19 -49.08
C HIS A 540 -22.53 -13.86 -49.48
N VAL A 541 -21.84 -14.78 -50.09
CA VAL A 541 -20.41 -14.69 -50.41
C VAL A 541 -20.12 -15.15 -51.81
N VAL A 542 -19.06 -14.63 -52.42
CA VAL A 542 -18.50 -15.08 -53.67
C VAL A 542 -17.14 -15.69 -53.42
N GLU A 543 -16.91 -16.89 -53.90
CA GLU A 543 -15.61 -17.56 -53.85
C GLU A 543 -14.69 -16.98 -54.91
N CYS A 544 -13.55 -16.44 -54.53
CA CYS A 544 -12.53 -15.95 -55.44
C CYS A 544 -11.74 -17.14 -55.99
N LYS A 545 -11.89 -17.44 -57.26
CA LYS A 545 -11.06 -18.48 -57.93
C LYS A 545 -9.61 -18.07 -57.86
N ARG A 546 -8.74 -19.03 -57.47
CA ARG A 546 -7.28 -18.88 -57.58
C ARG A 546 -6.95 -18.50 -59.02
N GLN A 547 -6.30 -17.37 -59.25
CA GLN A 547 -5.41 -17.29 -60.42
C GLN A 547 -4.23 -18.21 -60.06
N GLU A 548 -4.15 -19.35 -60.76
CA GLU A 548 -2.98 -20.22 -60.73
C GLU A 548 -1.86 -19.41 -61.37
N ASP A 549 -0.89 -18.96 -60.54
CA ASP A 549 0.44 -18.55 -60.98
C ASP A 549 1.35 -19.79 -61.00
#